data_cd56a7f1219f2742b0e7e2d7c6e5efdb
#
_entry.id   cd56a7f1219f2742b0e7e2d7c6e5efdb
#
_cell.length_a   1.000
_cell.length_b   1.000
_cell.length_c   1.000
_cell.angle_alpha   90.00
_cell.angle_beta   90.00
_cell.angle_gamma   90.00
#
_symmetry.space_group_name_H-M   'P 1'
#
loop_
_entity.id
_entity.type
_entity.pdbx_description
1 polymer ?
#
loop_
_entity_poly.entity_id
_entity_poly.type
_entity_poly.pdbx_seq_one_letter_code
_entity_poly.pdbx_strand_id
1 'polypeptide(L)'
;MKISREQALRVYWIVSLCALAFAYGLAVGVFRIFPYELFRQLGSTGRELIQFPRHTLRLTPEKFFAASPPEGTGVDRHVADKPSPGMTLITGFFDGSTAIRLIDIDGRELNQWRISYNEICPTSPHLDKQPHDWNTEVHGAMLQPDGDVIFTFQYAGLVRLDRCGDVVWKLPRQTNHQFVADAEGNLWVPSRELREQPIPKYPKVPAPFYEEYVLKVSPDGKVLAEISMLDAIFESRFEGLLFANGAHDPGLERVFNSDFTHLNDVEVLTPDLAPAFPMFETGDLLVSLRNLDLLMVIDPETRQIKWTQTGPFIRQHDP
;
A
#
# COMPACT_ATOMS: atom_id res chain seq x y z
N MET A 1 -46.16 -44.81 -2.33
CA MET A 1 -45.17 -45.27 -3.32
C MET A 1 -44.04 -45.94 -2.53
N LYS A 2 -43.87 -47.27 -2.60
CA LYS A 2 -42.81 -47.98 -1.86
C LYS A 2 -41.54 -47.91 -2.69
N ILE A 3 -40.51 -47.25 -2.11
CA ILE A 3 -39.19 -47.21 -2.73
C ILE A 3 -38.60 -48.61 -2.74
N SER A 4 -38.14 -49.10 -3.90
CA SER A 4 -37.47 -50.39 -3.98
C SER A 4 -36.14 -50.39 -3.23
N ARG A 5 -35.68 -51.55 -2.74
CA ARG A 5 -34.41 -51.70 -2.04
C ARG A 5 -33.22 -51.19 -2.89
N GLU A 6 -33.29 -51.39 -4.19
CA GLU A 6 -32.27 -50.92 -5.12
C GLU A 6 -32.27 -49.40 -5.27
N GLN A 7 -33.43 -48.77 -5.31
CA GLN A 7 -33.55 -47.31 -5.32
C GLN A 7 -33.04 -46.70 -4.02
N ALA A 8 -33.36 -47.30 -2.86
CA ALA A 8 -32.85 -46.85 -1.58
C ALA A 8 -31.33 -46.95 -1.49
N LEU A 9 -30.73 -48.04 -2.00
CA LEU A 9 -29.27 -48.19 -2.07
C LEU A 9 -28.63 -47.15 -2.98
N ARG A 10 -29.18 -46.84 -4.15
CA ARG A 10 -28.68 -45.81 -5.04
C ARG A 10 -28.73 -44.43 -4.41
N VAL A 11 -29.82 -44.09 -3.74
CA VAL A 11 -29.94 -42.81 -3.00
C VAL A 11 -28.92 -42.74 -1.88
N TYR A 12 -28.75 -43.82 -1.11
CA TYR A 12 -27.73 -43.88 -0.03
C TYR A 12 -26.31 -43.62 -0.57
N TRP A 13 -25.94 -44.29 -1.69
CA TRP A 13 -24.63 -44.10 -2.32
C TRP A 13 -24.42 -42.66 -2.83
N ILE A 14 -25.43 -42.06 -3.46
CA ILE A 14 -25.36 -40.67 -3.95
C ILE A 14 -25.19 -39.72 -2.77
N VAL A 15 -26.01 -39.87 -1.70
CA VAL A 15 -25.91 -39.01 -0.51
C VAL A 15 -24.57 -39.17 0.17
N SER A 16 -24.03 -40.39 0.29
CA SER A 16 -22.73 -40.65 0.87
C SER A 16 -21.59 -40.02 0.07
N LEU A 17 -21.64 -40.14 -1.28
CA LEU A 17 -20.66 -39.50 -2.15
C LEU A 17 -20.71 -37.96 -2.07
N CYS A 18 -21.91 -37.38 -2.03
CA CYS A 18 -22.08 -35.94 -1.85
C CYS A 18 -21.54 -35.47 -0.49
N ALA A 19 -21.80 -36.23 0.59
CA ALA A 19 -21.28 -35.93 1.93
C ALA A 19 -19.76 -36.01 1.97
N LEU A 20 -19.14 -37.01 1.34
CA LEU A 20 -17.69 -37.14 1.25
C LEU A 20 -17.07 -36.01 0.43
N ALA A 21 -17.69 -35.66 -0.72
CA ALA A 21 -17.22 -34.54 -1.54
C ALA A 21 -17.32 -33.20 -0.80
N PHE A 22 -18.40 -33.00 -0.04
CA PHE A 22 -18.57 -31.80 0.80
C PHE A 22 -17.51 -31.76 1.93
N ALA A 23 -17.31 -32.87 2.64
CA ALA A 23 -16.32 -32.94 3.70
C ALA A 23 -14.90 -32.72 3.17
N TYR A 24 -14.58 -33.29 1.99
CA TYR A 24 -13.31 -33.04 1.31
C TYR A 24 -13.16 -31.57 0.91
N GLY A 25 -14.19 -30.96 0.31
CA GLY A 25 -14.18 -29.55 -0.06
C GLY A 25 -13.99 -28.64 1.17
N LEU A 26 -14.63 -28.98 2.29
CA LEU A 26 -14.43 -28.29 3.57
C LEU A 26 -12.97 -28.42 4.05
N ALA A 27 -12.40 -29.62 4.01
CA ALA A 27 -11.01 -29.88 4.39
C ALA A 27 -10.04 -29.12 3.49
N VAL A 28 -10.28 -29.08 2.17
CA VAL A 28 -9.50 -28.28 1.21
C VAL A 28 -9.51 -26.80 1.60
N GLY A 29 -10.67 -26.24 1.94
CA GLY A 29 -10.80 -24.82 2.32
C GLY A 29 -10.16 -24.51 3.66
N VAL A 30 -10.35 -25.35 4.66
CA VAL A 30 -9.86 -25.12 6.04
C VAL A 30 -8.37 -25.38 6.14
N PHE A 31 -7.89 -26.51 5.61
CA PHE A 31 -6.48 -26.92 5.75
C PHE A 31 -5.60 -26.56 4.58
N ARG A 32 -6.15 -25.89 3.56
CA ARG A 32 -5.45 -25.45 2.35
C ARG A 32 -4.67 -26.57 1.65
N ILE A 33 -5.20 -27.81 1.72
CA ILE A 33 -4.60 -28.98 1.06
C ILE A 33 -4.92 -28.98 -0.45
N PHE A 34 -4.24 -29.84 -1.23
CA PHE A 34 -4.55 -30.00 -2.64
C PHE A 34 -6.07 -30.29 -2.85
N PRO A 35 -6.76 -29.63 -3.80
CA PRO A 35 -6.26 -28.71 -4.83
C PRO A 35 -6.47 -27.21 -4.53
N TYR A 36 -6.39 -26.76 -3.27
CA TYR A 36 -6.64 -25.37 -2.84
C TYR A 36 -5.90 -24.34 -3.70
N GLU A 37 -4.58 -24.50 -3.86
CA GLU A 37 -3.77 -23.56 -4.65
C GLU A 37 -4.18 -23.51 -6.12
N LEU A 38 -4.56 -24.66 -6.68
CA LEU A 38 -5.08 -24.72 -8.05
C LEU A 38 -6.38 -23.91 -8.20
N PHE A 39 -7.32 -24.04 -7.25
CA PHE A 39 -8.55 -23.24 -7.26
C PHE A 39 -8.28 -21.75 -6.99
N ARG A 40 -7.33 -21.43 -6.14
CA ARG A 40 -6.90 -20.05 -5.89
C ARG A 40 -6.35 -19.42 -7.16
N GLN A 41 -5.47 -20.11 -7.87
CA GLN A 41 -4.89 -19.65 -9.15
C GLN A 41 -5.94 -19.54 -10.24
N LEU A 42 -6.80 -20.57 -10.41
CA LEU A 42 -7.90 -20.52 -11.37
C LEU A 42 -8.91 -19.41 -11.05
N GLY A 43 -9.18 -19.16 -9.78
CA GLY A 43 -10.05 -18.06 -9.36
C GLY A 43 -9.46 -16.67 -9.61
N SER A 44 -8.15 -16.50 -9.52
CA SER A 44 -7.48 -15.26 -9.89
C SER A 44 -7.47 -15.07 -11.42
N THR A 45 -7.08 -16.12 -12.15
CA THR A 45 -7.09 -16.13 -13.63
C THR A 45 -8.52 -15.93 -14.19
N GLY A 46 -9.53 -16.56 -13.59
CA GLY A 46 -10.91 -16.36 -13.98
C GLY A 46 -11.40 -14.93 -13.76
N ARG A 47 -11.01 -14.29 -12.66
CA ARG A 47 -11.28 -12.86 -12.42
C ARG A 47 -10.56 -11.97 -13.43
N GLU A 48 -9.30 -12.25 -13.72
CA GLU A 48 -8.52 -11.54 -14.74
C GLU A 48 -9.15 -11.68 -16.14
N LEU A 49 -9.60 -12.88 -16.52
CA LEU A 49 -10.29 -13.13 -17.79
C LEU A 49 -11.65 -12.41 -17.90
N ILE A 50 -12.39 -12.27 -16.80
CA ILE A 50 -13.65 -11.51 -16.76
C ILE A 50 -13.39 -10.01 -16.78
N GLN A 51 -12.29 -9.56 -16.17
CA GLN A 51 -11.92 -8.15 -16.15
C GLN A 51 -11.23 -7.71 -17.43
N PHE A 52 -10.47 -8.59 -18.10
CA PHE A 52 -9.75 -8.29 -19.33
C PHE A 52 -10.61 -7.65 -20.44
N PRO A 53 -11.82 -8.11 -20.77
CA PRO A 53 -12.66 -7.41 -21.74
C PRO A 53 -13.08 -6.03 -21.30
N ARG A 54 -13.32 -5.80 -19.98
CA ARG A 54 -13.65 -4.47 -19.44
C ARG A 54 -12.48 -3.51 -19.58
N HIS A 55 -11.25 -3.96 -19.33
CA HIS A 55 -10.05 -3.17 -19.52
C HIS A 55 -9.79 -2.86 -21.00
N THR A 56 -9.93 -3.87 -21.88
CA THR A 56 -9.75 -3.72 -23.34
C THR A 56 -10.80 -2.81 -23.96
N LEU A 57 -12.04 -2.84 -23.45
CA LEU A 57 -13.14 -2.00 -23.89
C LEU A 57 -13.17 -0.62 -23.21
N ARG A 58 -12.17 -0.27 -22.40
CA ARG A 58 -12.11 0.98 -21.62
C ARG A 58 -13.33 1.19 -20.70
N LEU A 59 -13.93 0.11 -20.24
CA LEU A 59 -14.98 0.18 -19.24
C LEU A 59 -14.31 0.47 -17.89
N THR A 60 -14.59 1.64 -17.34
CA THR A 60 -14.07 2.05 -16.02
C THR A 60 -14.46 1.01 -14.97
N PRO A 61 -13.53 0.58 -14.10
CA PRO A 61 -13.88 -0.33 -13.02
C PRO A 61 -14.77 0.42 -12.01
N GLU A 62 -16.07 0.14 -12.04
CA GLU A 62 -17.09 0.72 -11.15
C GLU A 62 -16.72 0.64 -9.66
N LYS A 63 -15.83 -0.29 -9.31
CA LYS A 63 -15.39 -0.53 -7.93
C LYS A 63 -14.64 0.66 -7.30
N PHE A 64 -13.97 1.49 -8.12
CA PHE A 64 -13.08 2.55 -7.64
C PHE A 64 -13.60 3.95 -7.97
N PHE A 65 -14.69 4.08 -8.71
CA PHE A 65 -15.20 5.37 -9.17
C PHE A 65 -16.65 5.56 -8.74
N ALA A 66 -16.91 6.66 -8.07
CA ALA A 66 -18.25 7.20 -7.95
C ALA A 66 -18.58 8.02 -9.21
N ALA A 67 -19.84 8.04 -9.60
CA ALA A 67 -20.28 8.95 -10.64
C ALA A 67 -19.98 10.39 -10.20
N SER A 68 -19.35 11.18 -11.07
CA SER A 68 -19.19 12.61 -10.82
C SER A 68 -20.58 13.26 -10.69
N PRO A 69 -20.74 14.27 -9.81
CA PRO A 69 -21.94 15.09 -9.81
C PRO A 69 -22.18 15.63 -11.23
N PRO A 70 -23.43 15.68 -11.69
CA PRO A 70 -23.74 16.08 -13.08
C PRO A 70 -23.42 17.56 -13.40
N GLU A 71 -23.14 18.37 -12.40
CA GLU A 71 -22.88 19.79 -12.55
C GLU A 71 -21.66 20.20 -11.73
N GLY A 72 -20.71 20.90 -12.34
CA GLY A 72 -19.58 21.57 -11.71
C GLY A 72 -18.25 20.80 -11.80
N THR A 73 -17.27 21.47 -12.37
CA THR A 73 -15.85 21.13 -12.29
C THR A 73 -15.11 22.32 -11.70
N GLY A 74 -14.10 22.08 -10.88
CA GLY A 74 -13.27 23.12 -10.30
C GLY A 74 -13.61 23.41 -8.83
N VAL A 75 -13.53 24.67 -8.44
CA VAL A 75 -13.76 25.13 -7.07
C VAL A 75 -15.24 25.47 -6.84
N ASP A 76 -15.96 24.63 -6.13
CA ASP A 76 -17.38 24.87 -5.79
C ASP A 76 -17.56 25.96 -4.75
N ARG A 77 -16.59 26.15 -3.86
CA ARG A 77 -16.63 27.11 -2.77
C ARG A 77 -15.26 27.69 -2.49
N HIS A 78 -15.14 29.00 -2.68
CA HIS A 78 -13.95 29.78 -2.33
C HIS A 78 -14.28 30.77 -1.21
N VAL A 79 -13.52 30.72 -0.11
CA VAL A 79 -13.57 31.67 0.98
C VAL A 79 -12.26 32.43 1.00
N ALA A 80 -12.23 33.61 0.37
CA ALA A 80 -11.03 34.33 -0.01
C ALA A 80 -9.96 34.52 1.09
N ASP A 81 -10.37 34.64 2.36
CA ASP A 81 -9.47 34.95 3.46
C ASP A 81 -9.00 33.70 4.25
N LYS A 82 -9.34 32.49 3.81
CA LYS A 82 -9.06 31.26 4.55
C LYS A 82 -7.99 30.35 3.95
N PRO A 83 -7.92 30.14 2.62
CA PRO A 83 -6.89 29.26 2.06
C PRO A 83 -5.52 29.92 2.09
N SER A 84 -4.49 29.11 2.36
CA SER A 84 -3.13 29.56 2.14
C SER A 84 -2.88 29.84 0.67
N PRO A 85 -2.17 30.91 0.32
CA PRO A 85 -1.80 31.18 -1.07
C PRO A 85 -0.89 30.04 -1.58
N GLY A 86 -1.12 29.61 -2.83
CA GLY A 86 -0.30 28.56 -3.43
C GLY A 86 -1.03 27.77 -4.50
N MET A 87 -0.43 26.63 -4.84
CA MET A 87 -0.93 25.67 -5.79
C MET A 87 -1.30 24.38 -5.08
N THR A 88 -2.24 23.63 -5.65
CA THR A 88 -2.65 22.33 -5.11
C THR A 88 -2.31 21.24 -6.12
N LEU A 89 -1.60 20.21 -5.67
CA LEU A 89 -1.34 19.00 -6.44
C LEU A 89 -2.45 17.98 -6.13
N ILE A 90 -3.12 17.48 -7.17
CA ILE A 90 -4.24 16.54 -7.03
C ILE A 90 -3.93 15.29 -7.82
N THR A 91 -4.00 14.13 -7.20
CA THR A 91 -3.92 12.83 -7.86
C THR A 91 -5.32 12.26 -8.05
N GLY A 92 -5.57 11.64 -9.20
CA GLY A 92 -6.89 11.05 -9.45
C GLY A 92 -7.05 10.50 -10.86
N PHE A 93 -8.31 10.22 -11.19
CA PHE A 93 -8.69 9.77 -12.50
C PHE A 93 -9.40 10.91 -13.25
N PHE A 94 -8.74 11.45 -14.26
CA PHE A 94 -9.20 12.59 -15.03
C PHE A 94 -9.23 12.25 -16.51
N ASP A 95 -10.25 12.68 -17.22
CA ASP A 95 -10.37 12.54 -18.69
C ASP A 95 -10.14 11.11 -19.19
N GLY A 96 -10.55 10.12 -18.39
CA GLY A 96 -10.45 8.70 -18.76
C GLY A 96 -9.09 8.05 -18.47
N SER A 97 -8.19 8.71 -17.72
CA SER A 97 -6.88 8.17 -17.32
C SER A 97 -6.47 8.62 -15.92
N THR A 98 -5.59 7.86 -15.29
CA THR A 98 -4.90 8.33 -14.08
C THR A 98 -4.02 9.51 -14.43
N ALA A 99 -4.08 10.57 -13.62
CA ALA A 99 -3.24 11.74 -13.78
C ALA A 99 -2.95 12.44 -12.46
N ILE A 100 -1.92 13.30 -12.49
CA ILE A 100 -1.59 14.25 -11.45
C ILE A 100 -1.85 15.63 -12.03
N ARG A 101 -2.65 16.45 -11.37
CA ARG A 101 -2.95 17.83 -11.79
C ARG A 101 -2.40 18.83 -10.79
N LEU A 102 -1.82 19.89 -11.32
CA LEU A 102 -1.48 21.09 -10.56
C LEU A 102 -2.51 22.17 -10.87
N ILE A 103 -3.18 22.67 -9.84
CA ILE A 103 -4.18 23.73 -9.98
C ILE A 103 -3.81 24.94 -9.14
N ASP A 104 -4.27 26.12 -9.57
CA ASP A 104 -4.21 27.33 -8.76
C ASP A 104 -5.36 27.38 -7.73
N ILE A 105 -5.37 28.45 -6.93
CA ILE A 105 -6.38 28.67 -5.88
C ILE A 105 -7.81 28.83 -6.47
N ASP A 106 -7.94 29.22 -7.71
CA ASP A 106 -9.21 29.38 -8.41
C ASP A 106 -9.65 28.10 -9.13
N GLY A 107 -8.85 27.03 -9.04
CA GLY A 107 -9.10 25.72 -9.66
C GLY A 107 -8.72 25.67 -11.13
N ARG A 108 -7.95 26.64 -11.64
CA ARG A 108 -7.42 26.55 -13.00
C ARG A 108 -6.29 25.53 -13.05
N GLU A 109 -6.33 24.67 -14.05
CA GLU A 109 -5.24 23.74 -14.33
C GLU A 109 -4.00 24.51 -14.81
N LEU A 110 -2.89 24.32 -14.10
CA LEU A 110 -1.58 24.90 -14.43
C LEU A 110 -0.71 23.89 -15.18
N ASN A 111 -0.82 22.60 -14.80
CA ASN A 111 -0.16 21.49 -15.47
C ASN A 111 -0.91 20.18 -15.21
N GLN A 112 -0.74 19.20 -16.09
CA GLN A 112 -1.23 17.84 -15.93
C GLN A 112 -0.20 16.82 -16.42
N TRP A 113 0.12 15.86 -15.57
CA TRP A 113 0.90 14.67 -15.93
C TRP A 113 -0.05 13.50 -16.09
N ARG A 114 -0.17 12.98 -17.32
CA ARG A 114 -0.87 11.72 -17.55
C ARG A 114 -0.01 10.57 -17.07
N ILE A 115 -0.57 9.71 -16.23
CA ILE A 115 0.14 8.59 -15.62
C ILE A 115 -0.32 7.29 -16.25
N SER A 116 0.56 6.65 -17.04
CA SER A 116 0.37 5.30 -17.55
C SER A 116 1.45 4.39 -16.97
N TYR A 117 1.06 3.40 -16.18
CA TYR A 117 1.99 2.42 -15.66
C TYR A 117 2.67 1.64 -16.79
N ASN A 118 1.89 1.26 -17.80
CA ASN A 118 2.39 0.48 -18.93
C ASN A 118 3.47 1.22 -19.74
N GLU A 119 3.33 2.54 -19.89
CA GLU A 119 4.31 3.38 -20.61
C GLU A 119 5.54 3.65 -19.74
N ILE A 120 5.35 3.98 -18.46
CA ILE A 120 6.44 4.30 -17.52
C ILE A 120 7.21 3.04 -17.13
N CYS A 121 6.51 1.93 -16.83
CA CYS A 121 7.07 0.68 -16.34
C CYS A 121 6.63 -0.51 -17.21
N PRO A 122 7.08 -0.61 -18.46
CA PRO A 122 6.67 -1.69 -19.36
C PRO A 122 7.07 -3.08 -18.88
N THR A 123 8.04 -3.16 -17.97
CA THR A 123 8.45 -4.38 -17.26
C THR A 123 8.67 -4.07 -15.79
N SER A 124 8.25 -4.99 -14.90
CA SER A 124 8.38 -4.83 -13.45
C SER A 124 8.88 -6.11 -12.80
N PRO A 125 10.18 -6.46 -13.01
CA PRO A 125 10.76 -7.72 -12.54
C PRO A 125 10.85 -7.84 -11.01
N HIS A 126 10.62 -6.75 -10.27
CA HIS A 126 10.55 -6.69 -8.81
C HIS A 126 9.16 -7.03 -8.26
N LEU A 127 8.20 -7.35 -9.13
CA LEU A 127 6.84 -7.71 -8.75
C LEU A 127 6.48 -9.09 -9.28
N ASP A 128 5.70 -9.85 -8.50
CA ASP A 128 5.22 -11.17 -8.90
C ASP A 128 4.30 -11.13 -10.13
N LYS A 129 3.60 -10.02 -10.30
CA LYS A 129 2.68 -9.79 -11.42
C LYS A 129 2.91 -8.39 -11.98
N GLN A 130 2.96 -8.30 -13.31
CA GLN A 130 3.02 -7.03 -14.01
C GLN A 130 1.73 -6.24 -13.75
N PRO A 131 1.79 -5.05 -13.13
CA PRO A 131 0.64 -4.16 -13.03
C PRO A 131 0.29 -3.56 -14.41
N HIS A 132 -0.88 -2.97 -14.48
CA HIS A 132 -1.35 -2.23 -15.64
C HIS A 132 -2.16 -1.00 -15.19
N ASP A 133 -2.45 -0.09 -16.10
CA ASP A 133 -3.05 1.23 -15.81
C ASP A 133 -4.34 1.17 -14.98
N TRP A 134 -5.10 0.07 -15.06
CA TRP A 134 -6.37 -0.07 -14.35
C TRP A 134 -6.29 -0.69 -12.95
N ASN A 135 -5.15 -1.24 -12.58
CA ASN A 135 -4.94 -1.83 -11.26
C ASN A 135 -3.79 -1.18 -10.49
N THR A 136 -3.34 -0.03 -10.96
CA THR A 136 -2.27 0.77 -10.35
C THR A 136 -2.77 2.18 -10.12
N GLU A 137 -2.51 2.72 -8.94
CA GLU A 137 -2.87 4.09 -8.59
C GLU A 137 -1.65 4.87 -8.08
N VAL A 138 -1.71 6.18 -8.22
CA VAL A 138 -0.78 7.11 -7.57
C VAL A 138 -1.23 7.27 -6.13
N HIS A 139 -0.35 6.94 -5.19
CA HIS A 139 -0.71 6.94 -3.77
C HIS A 139 -0.13 8.12 -3.00
N GLY A 140 1.07 8.56 -3.34
CA GLY A 140 1.68 9.79 -2.84
C GLY A 140 2.29 10.58 -3.98
N ALA A 141 2.30 11.91 -3.91
CA ALA A 141 2.89 12.77 -4.92
C ALA A 141 3.46 14.05 -4.31
N MET A 142 4.57 14.52 -4.87
CA MET A 142 5.27 15.73 -4.45
C MET A 142 5.74 16.53 -5.67
N LEU A 143 5.38 17.81 -5.72
CA LEU A 143 5.92 18.76 -6.70
C LEU A 143 7.31 19.20 -6.27
N GLN A 144 8.26 19.20 -7.20
CA GLN A 144 9.61 19.68 -6.99
C GLN A 144 9.73 21.16 -7.37
N PRO A 145 10.71 21.89 -6.78
CA PRO A 145 10.91 23.33 -7.09
C PRO A 145 11.19 23.62 -8.55
N ASP A 146 11.73 22.68 -9.31
CA ASP A 146 12.02 22.77 -10.74
C ASP A 146 10.81 22.49 -11.65
N GLY A 147 9.68 22.12 -11.04
CA GLY A 147 8.43 21.80 -11.73
C GLY A 147 8.29 20.32 -12.08
N ASP A 148 9.23 19.46 -11.69
CA ASP A 148 9.11 18.02 -11.79
C ASP A 148 8.13 17.49 -10.75
N VAL A 149 7.59 16.29 -10.98
CA VAL A 149 6.75 15.59 -10.01
C VAL A 149 7.37 14.25 -9.65
N ILE A 150 7.43 13.96 -8.34
CA ILE A 150 7.78 12.63 -7.83
C ILE A 150 6.52 12.01 -7.26
N PHE A 151 6.31 10.71 -7.51
CA PHE A 151 5.13 10.01 -7.00
C PHE A 151 5.40 8.52 -6.78
N THR A 152 4.62 7.93 -5.88
CA THR A 152 4.60 6.48 -5.67
C THR A 152 3.46 5.86 -6.46
N PHE A 153 3.74 4.76 -7.18
CA PHE A 153 2.72 3.79 -7.53
C PHE A 153 2.47 2.88 -6.33
N GLN A 154 1.21 2.57 -6.04
CA GLN A 154 0.85 1.69 -4.92
C GLN A 154 1.56 0.34 -5.02
N TYR A 155 2.57 0.14 -4.17
CA TYR A 155 3.45 -1.05 -4.12
C TYR A 155 4.13 -1.43 -5.44
N ALA A 156 4.37 -0.45 -6.32
CA ALA A 156 4.86 -0.77 -7.66
C ALA A 156 6.01 0.13 -8.17
N GLY A 157 6.41 1.14 -7.41
CA GLY A 157 7.58 1.95 -7.73
C GLY A 157 7.47 3.40 -7.32
N LEU A 158 8.63 4.07 -7.21
CA LEU A 158 8.77 5.52 -7.08
C LEU A 158 9.27 6.08 -8.40
N VAL A 159 8.67 7.16 -8.88
CA VAL A 159 8.95 7.72 -10.21
C VAL A 159 9.10 9.22 -10.11
N ARG A 160 10.06 9.78 -10.85
CA ARG A 160 10.16 11.21 -11.13
C ARG A 160 9.90 11.45 -12.61
N LEU A 161 8.95 12.32 -12.89
CA LEU A 161 8.71 12.88 -14.23
C LEU A 161 9.12 14.34 -14.24
N ASP A 162 9.62 14.78 -15.37
CA ASP A 162 9.83 16.21 -15.59
C ASP A 162 8.47 16.94 -15.78
N ARG A 163 8.52 18.25 -15.85
CA ARG A 163 7.33 19.09 -16.06
C ARG A 163 6.58 18.79 -17.37
N CYS A 164 7.21 18.12 -18.36
CA CYS A 164 6.61 17.73 -19.63
C CYS A 164 6.04 16.31 -19.59
N GLY A 165 6.31 15.52 -18.54
CA GLY A 165 5.85 14.16 -18.38
C GLY A 165 6.86 13.09 -18.81
N ASP A 166 8.09 13.48 -19.17
CA ASP A 166 9.14 12.53 -19.50
C ASP A 166 9.76 11.93 -18.22
N VAL A 167 10.11 10.65 -18.28
CA VAL A 167 10.69 9.94 -17.13
C VAL A 167 12.13 10.40 -16.89
N VAL A 168 12.38 11.05 -15.74
CA VAL A 168 13.72 11.42 -15.30
C VAL A 168 14.42 10.21 -14.68
N TRP A 169 13.76 9.55 -13.71
CA TRP A 169 14.20 8.30 -13.14
C TRP A 169 13.03 7.50 -12.56
N LYS A 170 13.27 6.22 -12.29
CA LYS A 170 12.36 5.33 -11.60
C LYS A 170 13.10 4.38 -10.68
N LEU A 171 12.54 4.12 -9.50
CA LEU A 171 13.05 3.18 -8.51
C LEU A 171 12.12 1.95 -8.45
N PRO A 172 12.55 0.77 -8.93
CA PRO A 172 11.75 -0.44 -8.99
C PRO A 172 11.74 -1.13 -7.61
N ARG A 173 11.06 -0.54 -6.64
CA ARG A 173 10.84 -1.06 -5.28
C ARG A 173 9.35 -1.02 -4.96
N GLN A 174 8.85 -1.85 -4.06
CA GLN A 174 7.46 -1.81 -3.63
C GLN A 174 7.21 -0.62 -2.69
N THR A 175 7.43 0.60 -3.20
CA THR A 175 7.14 1.85 -2.47
C THR A 175 5.64 2.12 -2.45
N ASN A 176 5.19 2.82 -1.42
CA ASN A 176 3.77 3.12 -1.23
C ASN A 176 3.59 4.37 -0.34
N HIS A 177 2.37 4.86 -0.25
CA HIS A 177 1.94 5.98 0.59
C HIS A 177 2.67 7.30 0.30
N GLN A 178 2.49 8.28 1.20
CA GLN A 178 3.18 9.56 1.16
C GLN A 178 4.65 9.38 1.55
N PHE A 179 5.47 10.29 1.12
CA PHE A 179 6.89 10.38 1.40
C PHE A 179 7.28 11.85 1.61
N VAL A 180 8.37 12.08 2.29
CA VAL A 180 8.83 13.42 2.66
C VAL A 180 10.27 13.63 2.19
N ALA A 181 10.63 14.90 1.90
CA ALA A 181 12.01 15.29 1.61
C ALA A 181 12.70 15.85 2.85
N ASP A 182 13.96 15.46 3.10
CA ASP A 182 14.81 16.09 4.09
C ASP A 182 15.41 17.42 3.56
N ALA A 183 16.16 18.12 4.42
CA ALA A 183 16.76 19.39 4.08
C ALA A 183 17.80 19.31 2.94
N GLU A 184 18.39 18.15 2.73
CA GLU A 184 19.33 17.83 1.66
C GLU A 184 18.64 17.43 0.35
N GLY A 185 17.30 17.31 0.37
CA GLY A 185 16.47 16.89 -0.76
C GLY A 185 16.43 15.38 -0.97
N ASN A 186 16.93 14.57 -0.01
CA ASN A 186 16.70 13.14 -0.06
C ASN A 186 15.27 12.84 0.36
N LEU A 187 14.72 11.77 -0.19
CA LEU A 187 13.34 11.33 0.08
C LEU A 187 13.36 10.21 1.11
N TRP A 188 12.49 10.30 2.09
CA TRP A 188 12.18 9.22 3.02
C TRP A 188 10.87 8.58 2.59
N VAL A 189 10.93 7.30 2.18
CA VAL A 189 9.85 6.65 1.42
C VAL A 189 9.48 5.32 2.06
N PRO A 190 8.21 5.08 2.43
CA PRO A 190 7.73 3.77 2.82
C PRO A 190 7.88 2.75 1.70
N SER A 191 8.33 1.56 2.04
CA SER A 191 8.51 0.45 1.10
C SER A 191 8.31 -0.89 1.81
N ARG A 192 8.15 -1.97 1.04
CA ARG A 192 8.05 -3.32 1.58
C ARG A 192 8.69 -4.36 0.68
N GLU A 193 8.93 -5.54 1.24
CA GLU A 193 9.40 -6.72 0.53
C GLU A 193 8.71 -7.97 1.07
N LEU A 194 8.25 -8.86 0.19
CA LEU A 194 7.65 -10.13 0.59
C LEU A 194 8.73 -11.09 1.10
N ARG A 195 8.57 -11.58 2.34
CA ARG A 195 9.36 -12.64 2.94
C ARG A 195 8.55 -13.94 2.91
N GLU A 196 8.89 -14.81 1.99
CA GLU A 196 8.22 -16.11 1.84
C GLU A 196 8.62 -17.11 2.93
N GLN A 197 9.82 -16.94 3.51
CA GLN A 197 10.36 -17.81 4.54
C GLN A 197 10.49 -17.09 5.88
N PRO A 198 10.36 -17.80 7.02
CA PRO A 198 10.60 -17.22 8.32
C PRO A 198 12.04 -16.69 8.43
N ILE A 199 12.18 -15.53 9.08
CA ILE A 199 13.49 -14.94 9.37
C ILE A 199 13.92 -15.43 10.77
N PRO A 200 15.08 -16.10 10.91
CA PRO A 200 15.52 -16.63 12.21
C PRO A 200 15.65 -15.58 13.32
N LYS A 201 15.94 -14.32 12.95
CA LYS A 201 16.00 -13.18 13.88
C LYS A 201 14.63 -12.88 14.50
N TYR A 202 13.51 -13.21 13.82
CA TYR A 202 12.14 -12.93 14.26
C TYR A 202 11.34 -14.24 14.42
N PRO A 203 11.68 -15.13 15.37
CA PRO A 203 11.14 -16.49 15.43
C PRO A 203 9.64 -16.58 15.67
N LYS A 204 9.03 -15.47 16.15
CA LYS A 204 7.58 -15.38 16.40
C LYS A 204 6.80 -14.73 15.27
N VAL A 205 7.47 -14.27 14.19
CA VAL A 205 6.83 -13.68 13.00
C VAL A 205 6.67 -14.78 11.97
N PRO A 206 5.44 -15.26 11.71
CA PRO A 206 5.21 -16.35 10.76
C PRO A 206 5.29 -15.83 9.31
N ALA A 207 5.94 -16.59 8.44
CA ALA A 207 5.91 -16.33 7.00
C ALA A 207 4.67 -16.97 6.32
N PRO A 208 4.22 -16.48 5.15
CA PRO A 208 4.76 -15.31 4.45
C PRO A 208 4.29 -13.98 5.06
N PHE A 209 5.15 -12.96 5.03
CA PHE A 209 4.81 -11.61 5.47
C PHE A 209 5.54 -10.54 4.66
N TYR A 210 5.02 -9.32 4.64
CA TYR A 210 5.72 -8.16 4.12
C TYR A 210 6.59 -7.55 5.23
N GLU A 211 7.90 -7.57 5.01
CA GLU A 211 8.83 -6.78 5.81
C GLU A 211 8.84 -5.35 5.26
N GLU A 212 8.61 -4.37 6.13
CA GLU A 212 8.47 -2.98 5.76
C GLU A 212 9.71 -2.17 6.12
N TYR A 213 10.01 -1.19 5.28
CA TYR A 213 11.20 -0.37 5.33
C TYR A 213 10.86 1.09 5.13
N VAL A 214 11.60 1.98 5.79
CA VAL A 214 11.78 3.35 5.35
C VAL A 214 13.05 3.40 4.51
N LEU A 215 12.94 3.83 3.26
CA LEU A 215 14.06 4.02 2.36
C LEU A 215 14.50 5.48 2.39
N LYS A 216 15.82 5.74 2.48
CA LYS A 216 16.40 7.05 2.14
C LYS A 216 16.81 6.99 0.66
N VAL A 217 16.21 7.86 -0.16
CA VAL A 217 16.44 7.90 -1.61
C VAL A 217 17.02 9.26 -1.99
N SER A 218 18.14 9.26 -2.72
CA SER A 218 18.75 10.51 -3.18
C SER A 218 17.91 11.22 -4.25
N PRO A 219 18.15 12.52 -4.52
CA PRO A 219 17.44 13.27 -5.56
C PRO A 219 17.55 12.67 -6.97
N ASP A 220 18.58 11.86 -7.22
CA ASP A 220 18.80 11.11 -8.48
C ASP A 220 18.23 9.67 -8.47
N GLY A 221 17.39 9.34 -7.46
CA GLY A 221 16.62 8.09 -7.41
C GLY A 221 17.40 6.86 -6.90
N LYS A 222 18.53 7.03 -6.21
CA LYS A 222 19.31 5.93 -5.64
C LYS A 222 18.99 5.71 -4.18
N VAL A 223 18.85 4.47 -3.75
CA VAL A 223 18.70 4.11 -2.35
C VAL A 223 20.02 4.33 -1.63
N LEU A 224 20.02 5.21 -0.63
CA LEU A 224 21.18 5.54 0.23
C LEU A 224 21.17 4.71 1.51
N ALA A 225 19.99 4.45 2.07
CA ALA A 225 19.80 3.66 3.29
C ALA A 225 18.44 2.98 3.30
N GLU A 226 18.35 1.90 4.08
CA GLU A 226 17.11 1.16 4.34
C GLU A 226 17.00 0.91 5.86
N ILE A 227 15.87 1.23 6.44
CA ILE A 227 15.57 0.99 7.87
C ILE A 227 14.43 0.01 7.94
N SER A 228 14.70 -1.24 8.35
CA SER A 228 13.66 -2.24 8.61
C SER A 228 12.88 -1.86 9.87
N MET A 229 11.55 -1.81 9.77
CA MET A 229 10.69 -1.58 10.93
C MET A 229 10.78 -2.71 11.94
N LEU A 230 10.92 -3.95 11.48
CA LEU A 230 11.12 -5.09 12.37
C LEU A 230 12.46 -5.01 13.10
N ASP A 231 13.54 -4.68 12.39
CA ASP A 231 14.85 -4.50 13.01
C ASP A 231 14.80 -3.42 14.11
N ALA A 232 14.25 -2.25 13.80
CA ALA A 232 14.12 -1.16 14.75
C ALA A 232 13.33 -1.59 16.01
N ILE A 233 12.22 -2.30 15.83
CA ILE A 233 11.37 -2.77 16.93
C ILE A 233 12.09 -3.82 17.81
N PHE A 234 12.75 -4.80 17.19
CA PHE A 234 13.44 -5.87 17.95
C PHE A 234 14.72 -5.37 18.63
N GLU A 235 15.52 -4.54 17.95
CA GLU A 235 16.76 -3.99 18.50
C GLU A 235 16.50 -3.00 19.63
N SER A 236 15.41 -2.26 19.58
CA SER A 236 14.96 -1.36 20.64
C SER A 236 14.17 -2.04 21.77
N ARG A 237 13.94 -3.37 21.69
CA ARG A 237 13.19 -4.17 22.65
C ARG A 237 11.72 -3.81 22.80
N PHE A 238 11.11 -3.39 21.70
CA PHE A 238 9.68 -3.08 21.61
C PHE A 238 8.87 -4.19 20.94
N GLU A 239 9.42 -5.41 20.80
CA GLU A 239 8.76 -6.54 20.14
C GLU A 239 7.37 -6.87 20.71
N GLY A 240 7.12 -6.54 21.98
CA GLY A 240 5.81 -6.68 22.60
C GLY A 240 4.70 -5.91 21.88
N LEU A 241 5.03 -4.79 21.22
CA LEU A 241 4.05 -3.99 20.48
C LEU A 241 3.52 -4.73 19.22
N LEU A 242 4.33 -5.58 18.61
CA LEU A 242 3.91 -6.39 17.45
C LEU A 242 2.77 -7.37 17.82
N PHE A 243 2.67 -7.74 19.09
CA PHE A 243 1.74 -8.77 19.58
C PHE A 243 0.63 -8.18 20.46
N ALA A 244 0.68 -6.88 20.77
CA ALA A 244 -0.24 -6.24 21.72
C ALA A 244 -1.68 -6.21 21.19
N ASN A 245 -1.88 -5.99 19.92
CA ASN A 245 -3.20 -5.77 19.32
C ASN A 245 -3.94 -7.05 18.93
N GLY A 246 -3.41 -8.23 19.24
CA GLY A 246 -4.04 -9.43 18.73
C GLY A 246 -3.87 -10.71 19.53
N ALA A 247 -3.17 -10.65 20.64
CA ALA A 247 -2.78 -11.84 21.39
C ALA A 247 -3.93 -12.61 22.07
N HIS A 248 -5.15 -12.08 22.06
CA HIS A 248 -6.27 -12.61 22.87
C HIS A 248 -7.55 -12.93 22.11
N ASP A 249 -7.59 -12.78 20.79
CA ASP A 249 -8.77 -13.15 20.02
C ASP A 249 -8.57 -14.52 19.35
N PRO A 250 -9.31 -15.57 19.75
CA PRO A 250 -9.23 -16.90 19.16
C PRO A 250 -9.61 -16.97 17.68
N GLY A 251 -10.16 -15.89 17.11
CA GLY A 251 -10.40 -15.72 15.68
C GLY A 251 -9.20 -15.14 14.90
N LEU A 252 -8.12 -14.84 15.58
CA LEU A 252 -6.97 -14.06 15.08
C LEU A 252 -5.82 -14.90 14.50
N GLU A 253 -6.11 -15.93 13.75
CA GLU A 253 -5.25 -16.27 12.60
C GLU A 253 -5.13 -15.09 11.61
N ARG A 254 -5.83 -13.98 11.89
CA ARG A 254 -5.85 -12.74 11.10
C ARG A 254 -4.85 -11.67 11.53
N VAL A 255 -4.23 -11.75 12.68
CA VAL A 255 -3.28 -10.71 13.16
C VAL A 255 -1.98 -10.76 12.40
N PHE A 256 -1.53 -11.93 12.03
CA PHE A 256 -0.44 -12.09 11.08
C PHE A 256 -0.97 -12.39 9.67
N ASN A 257 -1.82 -11.50 9.14
CA ASN A 257 -1.90 -11.44 7.71
C ASN A 257 -0.52 -10.98 7.20
N SER A 258 -0.23 -11.25 5.96
CA SER A 258 1.06 -10.89 5.36
C SER A 258 1.45 -9.41 5.50
N ASP A 259 0.51 -8.53 5.90
CA ASP A 259 0.63 -7.07 6.02
C ASP A 259 0.28 -6.62 7.45
N PHE A 260 1.01 -7.11 8.46
CA PHE A 260 0.64 -6.92 9.86
C PHE A 260 1.08 -5.58 10.47
N THR A 261 2.11 -4.93 9.95
CA THR A 261 2.58 -3.61 10.40
C THR A 261 1.92 -2.47 9.64
N HIS A 262 1.91 -2.53 8.33
CA HIS A 262 1.35 -1.56 7.40
C HIS A 262 1.91 -0.15 7.64
N LEU A 263 3.20 0.01 7.31
CA LEU A 263 3.87 1.32 7.30
C LEU A 263 3.20 2.22 6.26
N ASN A 264 2.52 3.24 6.71
CA ASN A 264 1.70 4.09 5.85
C ASN A 264 2.07 5.57 5.86
N ASP A 265 3.04 5.95 6.68
CA ASP A 265 3.54 7.31 6.70
C ASP A 265 4.93 7.42 7.32
N VAL A 266 5.69 8.39 6.85
CA VAL A 266 6.98 8.81 7.39
C VAL A 266 7.12 10.31 7.29
N GLU A 267 7.46 10.96 8.42
CA GLU A 267 7.75 12.37 8.52
C GLU A 267 9.17 12.59 9.07
N VAL A 268 9.85 13.63 8.62
CA VAL A 268 11.18 14.01 9.12
C VAL A 268 11.09 15.25 9.99
N LEU A 269 11.69 15.23 11.18
CA LEU A 269 11.73 16.39 12.04
C LEU A 269 12.66 17.45 11.45
N THR A 270 12.05 18.51 10.94
CA THR A 270 12.79 19.62 10.32
C THR A 270 13.42 20.55 11.35
N PRO A 271 14.47 21.31 10.99
CA PRO A 271 15.09 22.31 11.89
C PRO A 271 14.10 23.32 12.46
N ASP A 272 13.09 23.70 11.68
CA ASP A 272 12.08 24.70 12.11
C ASP A 272 11.11 24.12 13.15
N LEU A 273 10.82 22.83 13.10
CA LEU A 273 9.94 22.14 14.04
C LEU A 273 10.67 21.62 15.28
N ALA A 274 11.97 21.32 15.19
CA ALA A 274 12.75 20.73 16.28
C ALA A 274 12.65 21.48 17.61
N PRO A 275 12.59 22.84 17.67
CA PRO A 275 12.40 23.55 18.93
C PRO A 275 11.10 23.24 19.67
N ALA A 276 10.05 22.78 18.96
CA ALA A 276 8.78 22.38 19.55
C ALA A 276 8.82 20.95 20.15
N PHE A 277 9.83 20.18 19.81
CA PHE A 277 10.00 18.79 20.21
C PHE A 277 11.37 18.53 20.86
N PRO A 278 11.66 19.12 22.03
CA PRO A 278 13.00 19.13 22.63
C PRO A 278 13.53 17.75 23.05
N MET A 279 12.72 16.71 22.97
CA MET A 279 13.09 15.32 23.23
C MET A 279 13.63 14.59 21.99
N PHE A 280 13.54 15.21 20.82
CA PHE A 280 13.97 14.67 19.54
C PHE A 280 15.00 15.58 18.87
N GLU A 281 15.70 15.04 17.89
CA GLU A 281 16.73 15.74 17.13
C GLU A 281 16.28 15.97 15.69
N THR A 282 16.74 17.06 15.09
CA THR A 282 16.53 17.30 13.66
C THR A 282 17.00 16.09 12.85
N GLY A 283 16.13 15.61 11.96
CA GLY A 283 16.37 14.41 11.17
C GLY A 283 15.78 13.14 11.74
N ASP A 284 15.28 13.14 12.99
CA ASP A 284 14.52 12.01 13.52
C ASP A 284 13.27 11.78 12.67
N LEU A 285 12.89 10.51 12.51
CA LEU A 285 11.75 10.10 11.70
C LEU A 285 10.56 9.72 12.58
N LEU A 286 9.43 10.40 12.39
CA LEU A 286 8.14 9.91 12.86
C LEU A 286 7.59 8.92 11.84
N VAL A 287 7.26 7.70 12.25
CA VAL A 287 6.67 6.68 11.40
C VAL A 287 5.34 6.20 11.94
N SER A 288 4.43 5.88 11.05
CA SER A 288 3.10 5.36 11.36
C SER A 288 2.96 3.92 10.91
N LEU A 289 2.71 3.01 11.87
CA LEU A 289 2.38 1.62 11.61
C LEU A 289 0.88 1.39 11.84
N ARG A 290 0.12 1.52 10.77
CA ARG A 290 -1.35 1.57 10.77
C ARG A 290 -2.02 0.37 11.43
N ASN A 291 -1.55 -0.84 11.13
CA ASN A 291 -2.19 -2.07 11.62
C ASN A 291 -1.85 -2.40 13.08
N LEU A 292 -0.90 -1.67 13.65
CA LEU A 292 -0.53 -1.74 15.07
C LEU A 292 -1.09 -0.56 15.88
N ASP A 293 -1.81 0.38 15.24
CA ASP A 293 -2.26 1.63 15.87
C ASP A 293 -1.09 2.34 16.58
N LEU A 294 0.09 2.35 15.94
CA LEU A 294 1.36 2.71 16.54
C LEU A 294 2.03 3.86 15.78
N LEU A 295 2.45 4.87 16.52
CA LEU A 295 3.42 5.88 16.10
C LEU A 295 4.76 5.63 16.78
N MET A 296 5.85 5.84 16.07
CA MET A 296 7.21 5.71 16.58
C MET A 296 8.08 6.88 16.09
N VAL A 297 8.97 7.35 16.95
CA VAL A 297 10.08 8.21 16.53
C VAL A 297 11.36 7.39 16.52
N ILE A 298 12.04 7.37 15.38
CA ILE A 298 13.25 6.59 15.13
C ILE A 298 14.40 7.55 14.80
N ASP A 299 15.54 7.34 15.42
CA ASP A 299 16.80 7.93 14.98
C ASP A 299 17.30 7.17 13.73
N PRO A 300 17.38 7.80 12.56
CA PRO A 300 17.73 7.10 11.32
C PRO A 300 19.20 6.61 11.27
N GLU A 301 20.11 7.20 12.04
CA GLU A 301 21.51 6.82 12.06
C GLU A 301 21.75 5.59 12.93
N THR A 302 21.18 5.60 14.14
CA THR A 302 21.32 4.48 15.11
C THR A 302 20.27 3.42 14.93
N ARG A 303 19.16 3.71 14.24
CA ARG A 303 17.96 2.89 14.05
C ARG A 303 17.22 2.58 15.35
N GLN A 304 17.52 3.31 16.41
CA GLN A 304 16.88 3.11 17.71
C GLN A 304 15.57 3.90 17.80
N ILE A 305 14.55 3.27 18.37
CA ILE A 305 13.28 3.92 18.68
C ILE A 305 13.48 4.81 19.91
N LYS A 306 13.27 6.12 19.74
CA LYS A 306 13.32 7.11 20.82
C LYS A 306 12.00 7.24 21.58
N TRP A 307 10.87 6.99 20.90
CA TRP A 307 9.54 7.16 21.46
C TRP A 307 8.51 6.32 20.72
N THR A 308 7.45 5.93 21.44
CA THR A 308 6.31 5.21 20.88
C THR A 308 5.00 5.70 21.49
N GLN A 309 3.92 5.66 20.70
CA GLN A 309 2.55 5.92 21.15
C GLN A 309 1.58 4.97 20.46
N THR A 310 0.76 4.27 21.26
CA THR A 310 -0.41 3.52 20.78
C THR A 310 -1.68 4.21 21.22
N GLY A 311 -2.67 4.35 20.32
CA GLY A 311 -3.96 5.00 20.61
C GLY A 311 -3.83 6.41 21.26
N PRO A 312 -4.96 7.12 21.42
CA PRO A 312 -6.37 6.77 21.18
C PRO A 312 -6.83 6.80 19.71
N PHE A 313 -5.92 6.74 18.77
CA PHE A 313 -6.22 6.64 17.35
C PHE A 313 -6.33 5.16 16.90
N ILE A 314 -7.05 4.91 15.81
CA ILE A 314 -7.22 3.60 15.19
C ILE A 314 -6.96 3.74 13.69
N ARG A 315 -6.04 2.96 13.15
CA ARG A 315 -5.67 2.95 11.73
C ARG A 315 -5.37 4.35 11.18
N GLN A 316 -4.56 5.07 11.91
CA GLN A 316 -4.15 6.43 11.56
C GLN A 316 -3.41 6.46 10.22
N HIS A 317 -3.53 7.58 9.54
CA HIS A 317 -2.77 7.98 8.37
C HIS A 317 -2.37 9.41 8.58
N ASP A 318 -1.20 9.80 8.08
CA ASP A 318 -0.72 11.18 7.99
C ASP A 318 -0.82 11.88 9.37
N PRO A 319 -0.15 11.34 10.42
CA PRO A 319 -0.26 11.81 11.80
C PRO A 319 0.42 13.16 12.04
#